data_d62bc1cfd5fd733a2fe11dcee31d61ed
#
_entry.id   d62bc1cfd5fd733a2fe11dcee31d61ed
#
_cell.length_a   1.000
_cell.length_b   1.000
_cell.length_c   1.000
_cell.angle_alpha   90.00
_cell.angle_beta   90.00
_cell.angle_gamma   90.00
#
_symmetry.space_group_name_H-M   'P 1'
#
loop_
_entity.id
_entity.type
_entity.pdbx_description
1 polymer ?
#
loop_
_entity_poly.entity_id
_entity_poly.type
_entity_poly.pdbx_seq_one_letter_code
_entity_poly.pdbx_strand_id
1 'polypeptide(L)'
;MDFIIDQLVTWWQFTIAGALILVGWVINLFGVDNKTKRVDFSYDEMPSMTPIKIPTAGKGFWGAIKIWLLGTRTWEISKDWHFKIKEKEYVIPAGFVFDGASVPKFLASWLSPVGILLVGGLVHDYLYKYTMLTHKGGTLHTPPMTQKEAD
;
A
#
# COMPACT_ATOMS: atom_id res chain seq x y z
N MET A 1 20.04 39.05 -1.63
CA MET A 1 19.26 38.05 -0.85
C MET A 1 18.01 37.65 -1.65
N ASP A 2 17.39 38.58 -2.35
CA ASP A 2 16.15 38.36 -3.11
C ASP A 2 16.27 37.37 -4.27
N PHE A 3 17.42 37.33 -4.97
CA PHE A 3 17.68 36.36 -6.05
C PHE A 3 17.64 34.89 -5.59
N ILE A 4 18.17 34.61 -4.40
CA ILE A 4 18.19 33.23 -3.86
C ILE A 4 16.76 32.80 -3.46
N ILE A 5 16.00 33.73 -2.87
CA ILE A 5 14.62 33.47 -2.47
C ILE A 5 13.74 33.24 -3.72
N ASP A 6 13.94 34.02 -4.77
CA ASP A 6 13.18 33.89 -6.03
C ASP A 6 13.47 32.55 -6.72
N GLN A 7 14.73 32.11 -6.71
CA GLN A 7 15.11 30.78 -7.22
C GLN A 7 14.50 29.65 -6.38
N LEU A 8 14.47 29.75 -5.06
CA LEU A 8 13.86 28.75 -4.19
C LEU A 8 12.35 28.67 -4.38
N VAL A 9 11.67 29.80 -4.61
CA VAL A 9 10.24 29.85 -4.89
C VAL A 9 9.92 29.27 -6.27
N THR A 10 10.76 29.51 -7.27
CA THR A 10 10.56 28.98 -8.62
C THR A 10 10.79 27.46 -8.70
N TRP A 11 11.75 26.95 -7.94
CA TRP A 11 12.18 25.54 -7.98
C TRP A 11 11.82 24.77 -6.71
N TRP A 12 10.77 25.17 -5.98
CA TRP A 12 10.40 24.61 -4.70
C TRP A 12 10.20 23.08 -4.72
N GLN A 13 9.70 22.53 -5.83
CA GLN A 13 9.50 21.08 -5.97
C GLN A 13 10.84 20.32 -5.92
N PHE A 14 11.86 20.85 -6.58
CA PHE A 14 13.20 20.25 -6.58
C PHE A 14 13.91 20.47 -5.25
N THR A 15 13.64 21.58 -4.60
CA THR A 15 14.17 21.88 -3.26
C THR A 15 13.61 20.89 -2.24
N ILE A 16 12.30 20.62 -2.27
CA ILE A 16 11.67 19.61 -1.39
C ILE A 16 12.18 18.21 -1.73
N ALA A 17 12.26 17.84 -3.00
CA ALA A 17 12.78 16.54 -3.40
C ALA A 17 14.23 16.34 -2.93
N GLY A 18 15.08 17.36 -3.11
CA GLY A 18 16.46 17.36 -2.62
C GLY A 18 16.55 17.24 -1.09
N ALA A 19 15.71 17.96 -0.36
CA ALA A 19 15.64 17.88 1.10
C ALA A 19 15.23 16.47 1.57
N LEU A 20 14.23 15.85 0.94
CA LEU A 20 13.79 14.49 1.27
C LEU A 20 14.88 13.45 0.99
N ILE A 21 15.60 13.60 -0.13
CA ILE A 21 16.74 12.72 -0.46
C ILE A 21 17.84 12.88 0.59
N LEU A 22 18.14 14.13 0.98
CA LEU A 22 19.18 14.41 1.97
C LEU A 22 18.80 13.87 3.35
N VAL A 23 17.54 14.03 3.77
CA VAL A 23 17.03 13.43 5.02
C VAL A 23 17.11 11.90 4.95
N GLY A 24 16.70 11.27 3.85
CA GLY A 24 16.81 9.83 3.67
C GLY A 24 18.25 9.35 3.72
N TRP A 25 19.18 10.10 3.13
CA TRP A 25 20.61 9.80 3.17
C TRP A 25 21.19 9.93 4.58
N VAL A 26 20.83 10.99 5.30
CA VAL A 26 21.23 11.20 6.72
C VAL A 26 20.71 10.07 7.61
N ILE A 27 19.43 9.70 7.47
CA ILE A 27 18.85 8.56 8.21
C ILE A 27 19.61 7.26 7.91
N ASN A 28 20.00 7.04 6.65
CA ASN A 28 20.79 5.88 6.26
C ASN A 28 22.22 5.91 6.85
N LEU A 29 22.84 7.09 6.95
CA LEU A 29 24.16 7.25 7.58
C LEU A 29 24.17 6.95 9.09
N PHE A 30 23.11 7.36 9.79
CA PHE A 30 22.97 7.10 11.23
C PHE A 30 22.48 5.68 11.55
N GLY A 31 22.35 4.85 10.49
CA GLY A 31 22.12 3.42 10.61
C GLY A 31 21.01 3.09 11.61
N VAL A 32 19.77 3.27 11.21
CA VAL A 32 18.74 2.44 11.79
C VAL A 32 19.09 1.03 11.34
N ASP A 33 19.75 0.29 12.22
CA ASP A 33 20.14 -1.09 12.00
C ASP A 33 18.83 -1.91 11.94
N ASN A 34 18.11 -1.74 10.83
CA ASN A 34 16.93 -2.50 10.49
C ASN A 34 17.40 -3.91 10.17
N LYS A 35 17.76 -4.65 11.22
CA LYS A 35 17.68 -6.10 11.22
C LYS A 35 16.21 -6.53 11.12
N THR A 36 15.50 -5.97 10.15
CA THR A 36 14.25 -6.56 9.70
C THR A 36 14.61 -7.94 9.21
N LYS A 37 14.31 -8.95 10.01
CA LYS A 37 14.37 -10.34 9.58
C LYS A 37 13.58 -10.38 8.28
N ARG A 38 14.28 -10.59 7.15
CA ARG A 38 13.62 -10.77 5.86
C ARG A 38 12.63 -11.89 6.04
N VAL A 39 11.35 -11.55 5.97
CA VAL A 39 10.29 -12.55 5.98
C VAL A 39 10.34 -13.19 4.60
N ASP A 40 10.52 -14.48 4.54
CA ASP A 40 10.46 -15.23 3.29
C ASP A 40 8.99 -15.25 2.84
N PHE A 41 8.69 -14.38 1.87
CA PHE A 41 7.37 -14.18 1.31
C PHE A 41 7.43 -14.51 -0.18
N SER A 42 6.59 -15.43 -0.62
CA SER A 42 6.51 -15.85 -2.02
C SER A 42 5.08 -16.12 -2.45
N TYR A 43 4.81 -15.98 -3.73
CA TYR A 43 3.54 -16.32 -4.37
C TYR A 43 3.81 -16.78 -5.81
N ASP A 44 2.99 -17.70 -6.29
CA ASP A 44 3.17 -18.27 -7.63
C ASP A 44 2.53 -17.38 -8.71
N GLU A 45 1.39 -16.74 -8.39
CA GLU A 45 0.65 -15.88 -9.31
C GLU A 45 0.26 -14.57 -8.63
N MET A 46 0.22 -13.48 -9.41
CA MET A 46 -0.31 -12.21 -8.93
C MET A 46 -1.80 -12.34 -8.63
N PRO A 47 -2.30 -11.69 -7.55
CA PRO A 47 -3.71 -11.73 -7.23
C PRO A 47 -4.56 -11.13 -8.36
N SER A 48 -5.60 -11.86 -8.76
CA SER A 48 -6.58 -11.37 -9.72
C SER A 48 -7.55 -10.44 -9.02
N MET A 49 -7.57 -9.17 -9.43
CA MET A 49 -8.32 -8.12 -8.76
C MET A 49 -9.17 -7.33 -9.75
N THR A 50 -10.36 -6.94 -9.31
CA THR A 50 -11.28 -6.10 -10.08
C THR A 50 -11.46 -4.76 -9.34
N PRO A 51 -11.26 -3.61 -10.01
CA PRO A 51 -11.51 -2.33 -9.40
C PRO A 51 -13.01 -2.12 -9.19
N ILE A 52 -13.40 -1.71 -7.99
CA ILE A 52 -14.79 -1.37 -7.68
C ILE A 52 -15.08 0.03 -8.21
N LYS A 53 -16.24 0.19 -8.85
CA LYS A 53 -16.67 1.48 -9.39
C LYS A 53 -16.87 2.49 -8.27
N ILE A 54 -16.26 3.65 -8.42
CA ILE A 54 -16.45 4.79 -7.50
C ILE A 54 -17.86 5.35 -7.73
N PRO A 55 -18.74 5.41 -6.70
CA PRO A 55 -20.10 5.89 -6.85
C PRO A 55 -20.12 7.41 -7.00
N THR A 56 -20.08 7.89 -8.24
CA THR A 56 -20.16 9.32 -8.59
C THR A 56 -21.56 9.76 -8.99
N ALA A 57 -22.50 8.82 -9.22
CA ALA A 57 -23.86 9.11 -9.63
C ALA A 57 -24.58 10.01 -8.61
N GLY A 58 -25.23 11.07 -9.08
CA GLY A 58 -26.00 12.00 -8.25
C GLY A 58 -25.19 12.98 -7.42
N LYS A 59 -23.87 13.02 -7.55
CA LYS A 59 -23.00 13.90 -6.73
C LYS A 59 -22.74 15.29 -7.33
N GLY A 60 -23.23 15.56 -8.54
CA GLY A 60 -22.92 16.78 -9.27
C GLY A 60 -21.45 16.91 -9.65
N PHE A 61 -21.10 17.89 -10.46
CA PHE A 61 -19.76 18.08 -11.02
C PHE A 61 -18.68 18.23 -9.92
N TRP A 62 -18.90 19.12 -8.96
CA TRP A 62 -17.94 19.39 -7.88
C TRP A 62 -17.81 18.21 -6.89
N GLY A 63 -18.92 17.51 -6.63
CA GLY A 63 -18.90 16.30 -5.82
C GLY A 63 -18.13 15.19 -6.49
N ALA A 64 -18.28 15.01 -7.79
CA ALA A 64 -17.53 14.03 -8.57
C ALA A 64 -16.02 14.34 -8.57
N ILE A 65 -15.64 15.62 -8.74
CA ILE A 65 -14.22 16.05 -8.66
C ILE A 65 -13.65 15.76 -7.27
N LYS A 66 -14.38 16.11 -6.20
CA LYS A 66 -13.92 15.84 -4.82
C LYS A 66 -13.69 14.35 -4.59
N ILE A 67 -14.63 13.50 -5.02
CA ILE A 67 -14.49 12.04 -4.90
C ILE A 67 -13.31 11.54 -5.75
N TRP A 68 -13.14 12.08 -6.96
CA TRP A 68 -12.02 11.71 -7.82
C TRP A 68 -10.67 12.09 -7.21
N LEU A 69 -10.57 13.25 -6.56
CA LEU A 69 -9.34 13.72 -5.92
C LEU A 69 -9.04 13.00 -4.60
N LEU A 70 -10.04 12.81 -3.76
CA LEU A 70 -9.88 12.32 -2.38
C LEU A 70 -10.35 10.87 -2.18
N GLY A 71 -11.14 10.33 -3.13
CA GLY A 71 -11.65 8.97 -3.04
C GLY A 71 -10.52 7.93 -3.12
N THR A 72 -10.52 6.98 -2.21
CA THR A 72 -9.68 5.79 -2.28
C THR A 72 -10.20 4.85 -3.36
N ARG A 73 -9.30 4.17 -4.05
CA ARG A 73 -9.67 3.12 -5.01
C ARG A 73 -9.79 1.81 -4.25
N THR A 74 -10.97 1.23 -4.28
CA THR A 74 -11.22 -0.09 -3.71
C THR A 74 -11.10 -1.17 -4.77
N TRP A 75 -10.56 -2.30 -4.35
CA TRP A 75 -10.34 -3.46 -5.18
C TRP A 75 -11.01 -4.67 -4.55
N GLU A 76 -11.48 -5.57 -5.37
CA GLU A 76 -12.05 -6.84 -4.96
C GLU A 76 -11.23 -7.99 -5.53
N ILE A 77 -10.90 -8.97 -4.70
CA ILE A 77 -10.22 -10.20 -5.12
C ILE A 77 -11.22 -11.06 -5.91
N SER A 78 -10.89 -11.36 -7.17
CA SER A 78 -11.78 -12.09 -8.07
C SER A 78 -11.68 -13.61 -7.95
N LYS A 79 -10.53 -14.11 -7.44
CA LYS A 79 -10.27 -15.54 -7.24
C LYS A 79 -9.48 -15.71 -5.95
N ASP A 80 -9.62 -16.86 -5.30
CA ASP A 80 -8.79 -17.23 -4.16
C ASP A 80 -7.31 -17.06 -4.52
N TRP A 81 -6.60 -16.29 -3.71
CA TRP A 81 -5.20 -16.02 -3.95
C TRP A 81 -4.33 -16.67 -2.88
N HIS A 82 -3.36 -17.44 -3.35
CA HIS A 82 -2.45 -18.23 -2.52
C HIS A 82 -1.08 -17.59 -2.43
N PHE A 83 -0.53 -17.57 -1.23
CA PHE A 83 0.82 -17.09 -0.97
C PHE A 83 1.46 -17.86 0.17
N LYS A 84 2.78 -17.76 0.28
CA LYS A 84 3.56 -18.46 1.30
C LYS A 84 4.32 -17.45 2.15
N ILE A 85 4.27 -17.67 3.45
CA ILE A 85 5.16 -16.99 4.40
C ILE A 85 5.99 -18.07 5.06
N LYS A 86 7.32 -18.03 4.81
CA LYS A 86 8.21 -19.14 5.13
C LYS A 86 7.72 -20.42 4.40
N GLU A 87 7.45 -21.50 5.10
CA GLU A 87 6.96 -22.75 4.51
C GLU A 87 5.43 -22.94 4.61
N LYS A 88 4.73 -21.97 5.18
CA LYS A 88 3.28 -22.05 5.40
C LYS A 88 2.52 -21.40 4.27
N GLU A 89 1.56 -22.11 3.71
CA GLU A 89 0.70 -21.60 2.64
C GLU A 89 -0.59 -21.01 3.21
N TYR A 90 -0.92 -19.80 2.74
CA TYR A 90 -2.08 -19.03 3.15
C TYR A 90 -2.94 -18.70 1.95
N VAL A 91 -4.21 -18.38 2.20
CA VAL A 91 -5.17 -17.99 1.16
C VAL A 91 -5.92 -16.74 1.57
N ILE A 92 -6.07 -15.80 0.64
CA ILE A 92 -7.04 -14.72 0.72
C ILE A 92 -8.19 -15.08 -0.21
N PRO A 93 -9.42 -15.26 0.34
CA PRO A 93 -10.56 -15.74 -0.45
C PRO A 93 -11.03 -14.67 -1.44
N ALA A 94 -11.64 -15.15 -2.53
CA ALA A 94 -12.37 -14.31 -3.47
C ALA A 94 -13.45 -13.48 -2.75
N GLY A 95 -13.76 -12.29 -3.26
CA GLY A 95 -14.72 -11.39 -2.65
C GLY A 95 -14.14 -10.52 -1.53
N PHE A 96 -12.86 -10.68 -1.17
CA PHE A 96 -12.23 -9.75 -0.23
C PHE A 96 -12.05 -8.38 -0.87
N VAL A 97 -12.56 -7.36 -0.19
CA VAL A 97 -12.49 -5.96 -0.62
C VAL A 97 -11.51 -5.20 0.26
N PHE A 98 -10.58 -4.49 -0.38
CA PHE A 98 -9.56 -3.68 0.27
C PHE A 98 -9.33 -2.36 -0.50
N ASP A 99 -8.75 -1.38 0.15
CA ASP A 99 -8.55 -0.05 -0.45
C ASP A 99 -7.19 0.12 -1.17
N GLY A 100 -6.42 -0.96 -1.23
CA GLY A 100 -5.12 -0.99 -1.89
C GLY A 100 -4.04 -0.30 -1.07
N ALA A 101 -2.88 -0.09 -1.68
CA ALA A 101 -1.85 0.71 -1.05
C ALA A 101 -2.32 2.17 -0.97
N SER A 102 -2.51 2.67 0.25
CA SER A 102 -2.88 4.07 0.53
C SER A 102 -1.76 5.04 0.18
N VAL A 103 -1.34 5.03 -1.09
CA VAL A 103 -0.32 5.94 -1.60
C VAL A 103 -0.98 7.28 -1.93
N PRO A 104 -0.55 8.40 -1.33
CA PRO A 104 -1.01 9.72 -1.70
C PRO A 104 -0.90 9.93 -3.22
N LYS A 105 -1.94 10.50 -3.84
CA LYS A 105 -2.03 10.61 -5.32
C LYS A 105 -0.85 11.34 -5.95
N PHE A 106 -0.24 12.29 -5.25
CA PHE A 106 0.95 12.99 -5.73
C PHE A 106 2.19 12.10 -5.78
N LEU A 107 2.25 11.04 -4.96
CA LEU A 107 3.31 10.03 -5.00
C LEU A 107 2.97 8.86 -5.94
N ALA A 108 1.70 8.66 -6.27
CA ALA A 108 1.25 7.56 -7.12
C ALA A 108 1.80 7.63 -8.55
N SER A 109 2.22 8.80 -9.02
CA SER A 109 2.91 8.96 -10.30
C SER A 109 4.37 8.51 -10.26
N TRP A 110 4.97 8.43 -9.07
CA TRP A 110 6.36 8.02 -8.85
C TRP A 110 6.45 6.62 -8.27
N LEU A 111 5.54 6.28 -7.36
CA LEU A 111 5.40 4.97 -6.74
C LEU A 111 4.21 4.30 -7.40
N SER A 112 4.46 3.37 -8.32
CA SER A 112 3.36 2.60 -8.90
C SER A 112 2.60 1.90 -7.77
N PRO A 113 1.31 2.22 -7.54
CA PRO A 113 0.51 1.54 -6.52
C PRO A 113 0.16 0.10 -6.94
N VAL A 114 0.64 -0.32 -8.11
CA VAL A 114 0.45 -1.64 -8.69
C VAL A 114 1.72 -2.46 -8.49
N GLY A 115 1.60 -3.76 -8.28
CA GLY A 115 2.73 -4.66 -8.07
C GLY A 115 2.97 -4.96 -6.58
N ILE A 116 4.20 -4.94 -6.13
CA ILE A 116 4.60 -5.35 -4.76
C ILE A 116 3.89 -4.54 -3.68
N LEU A 117 3.70 -3.23 -3.88
CA LEU A 117 2.99 -2.38 -2.92
C LEU A 117 1.51 -2.77 -2.80
N LEU A 118 0.88 -3.15 -3.90
CA LEU A 118 -0.51 -3.57 -3.90
C LEU A 118 -0.68 -4.92 -3.19
N VAL A 119 0.25 -5.84 -3.41
CA VAL A 119 0.28 -7.14 -2.73
C VAL A 119 0.52 -6.97 -1.22
N GLY A 120 1.47 -6.11 -0.85
CA GLY A 120 1.71 -5.76 0.55
C GLY A 120 0.47 -5.16 1.21
N GLY A 121 -0.18 -4.18 0.57
CA GLY A 121 -1.43 -3.59 1.02
C GLY A 121 -2.55 -4.62 1.18
N LEU A 122 -2.69 -5.54 0.22
CA LEU A 122 -3.68 -6.61 0.28
C LEU A 122 -3.52 -7.50 1.52
N VAL A 123 -2.30 -7.97 1.77
CA VAL A 123 -2.01 -8.84 2.94
C VAL A 123 -2.19 -8.07 4.24
N HIS A 124 -1.71 -6.81 4.29
CA HIS A 124 -1.88 -5.94 5.43
C HIS A 124 -3.36 -5.70 5.76
N ASP A 125 -4.17 -5.30 4.78
CA ASP A 125 -5.59 -5.01 4.97
C ASP A 125 -6.38 -6.27 5.38
N TYR A 126 -5.99 -7.42 4.84
CA TYR A 126 -6.59 -8.70 5.24
C TYR A 126 -6.27 -9.02 6.70
N LEU A 127 -5.02 -8.89 7.12
CA LEU A 127 -4.60 -9.10 8.50
C LEU A 127 -5.25 -8.09 9.44
N TYR A 128 -5.34 -6.83 9.03
CA TYR A 128 -5.96 -5.80 9.83
C TYR A 128 -7.46 -6.03 10.07
N LYS A 129 -8.16 -6.56 9.06
CA LYS A 129 -9.60 -6.83 9.13
C LYS A 129 -9.94 -8.09 9.91
N TYR A 130 -9.16 -9.15 9.75
CA TYR A 130 -9.47 -10.46 10.31
C TYR A 130 -8.55 -10.89 11.45
N THR A 131 -7.45 -10.16 11.69
CA THR A 131 -6.41 -10.47 12.69
C THR A 131 -5.79 -11.86 12.54
N MET A 132 -6.12 -12.60 11.50
CA MET A 132 -5.71 -13.97 11.23
C MET A 132 -5.53 -14.23 9.74
N LEU A 133 -4.58 -15.09 9.40
CA LEU A 133 -4.44 -15.62 8.04
C LEU A 133 -5.15 -16.96 7.94
N THR A 134 -5.77 -17.21 6.79
CA THR A 134 -6.43 -18.49 6.51
C THR A 134 -5.44 -19.43 5.82
N HIS A 135 -5.19 -20.60 6.39
CA HIS A 135 -4.42 -21.65 5.73
C HIS A 135 -5.17 -22.27 4.56
N LYS A 136 -4.43 -22.79 3.59
CA LYS A 136 -4.96 -23.67 2.54
C LYS A 136 -5.61 -24.87 3.19
N GLY A 137 -6.93 -24.97 3.12
CA GLY A 137 -7.71 -26.02 3.78
C GLY A 137 -8.79 -25.48 4.72
N GLY A 138 -8.93 -24.16 4.84
CA GLY A 138 -10.07 -23.51 5.54
C GLY A 138 -9.97 -23.49 7.06
N THR A 139 -8.89 -23.99 7.63
CA THR A 139 -8.66 -23.85 9.06
C THR A 139 -7.97 -22.54 9.37
N LEU A 140 -8.62 -21.72 10.19
CA LEU A 140 -8.04 -20.50 10.75
C LEU A 140 -6.83 -20.87 11.59
N HIS A 141 -5.66 -20.41 11.17
CA HIS A 141 -4.46 -20.61 11.95
C HIS A 141 -3.66 -19.35 12.05
N THR A 142 -3.74 -18.78 13.18
CA THR A 142 -2.65 -18.17 13.93
C THR A 142 -3.26 -17.66 15.22
N PRO A 143 -2.54 -17.61 16.33
CA PRO A 143 -3.00 -16.73 17.39
C PRO A 143 -3.25 -15.34 16.79
N PRO A 144 -4.27 -14.59 17.24
CA PRO A 144 -4.56 -13.26 16.70
C PRO A 144 -3.27 -12.45 16.67
N MET A 145 -2.90 -11.98 15.49
CA MET A 145 -1.73 -11.13 15.32
C MET A 145 -2.00 -9.77 15.94
N THR A 146 -1.04 -9.26 16.66
CA THR A 146 -1.08 -7.87 17.11
C THR A 146 -0.86 -6.94 15.90
N GLN A 147 -1.36 -5.72 15.98
CA GLN A 147 -1.17 -4.70 14.94
C GLN A 147 0.30 -4.54 14.55
N LYS A 148 1.21 -4.58 15.54
CA LYS A 148 2.65 -4.49 15.34
C LYS A 148 3.27 -5.68 14.58
N GLU A 149 2.60 -6.82 14.53
CA GLU A 149 3.02 -8.00 13.78
C GLU A 149 2.46 -8.01 12.37
N ALA A 150 1.41 -7.23 12.11
CA ALA A 150 0.79 -7.06 10.81
C ALA A 150 1.49 -5.96 9.97
N ASP A 151 2.12 -4.98 10.62
CA ASP A 151 2.94 -3.92 10.02
C ASP A 151 4.37 -4.44 9.69
#